data_c2ebdbfba62c67859b81c343abd2e1ff
#
_entry.id   c2ebdbfba62c67859b81c343abd2e1ff
#
_cell.length_a   1.000
_cell.length_b   1.000
_cell.length_c   1.000
_cell.angle_alpha   90.00
_cell.angle_beta   90.00
_cell.angle_gamma   90.00
#
_symmetry.space_group_name_H-M   'P 1'
#
loop_
_entity.id
_entity.type
_entity.pdbx_description
1 polymer ?
#
loop_
_entity_poly.entity_id
_entity_poly.type
_entity_poly.pdbx_seq_one_letter_code
_entity_poly.pdbx_strand_id
1 'polypeptide(L)' 'MATLLNVHQLYDFAYQAGLQGQESMTCPRSYRGWVIPEMFEDGELAMGVWRTAYAEAQEWVAHCEHSEKEVAPWHD' A
#
# COMPACT_ATOMS: atom_id res chain seq x y z
N MET A 1 -18.95 -16.31 -8.39
CA MET A 1 -18.38 -16.62 -7.13
C MET A 1 -17.36 -15.62 -6.71
N ALA A 2 -17.60 -14.96 -5.66
CA ALA A 2 -16.72 -13.91 -5.24
C ALA A 2 -15.48 -14.50 -4.58
N THR A 3 -14.34 -14.01 -4.98
CA THR A 3 -13.11 -14.37 -4.33
C THR A 3 -12.91 -13.43 -3.16
N LEU A 4 -12.69 -14.00 -1.99
CA LEU A 4 -12.51 -13.17 -0.81
C LEU A 4 -11.16 -12.51 -0.83
N LEU A 5 -11.16 -11.23 -0.58
CA LEU A 5 -9.93 -10.48 -0.44
C LEU A 5 -9.30 -10.82 0.90
N ASN A 6 -8.04 -11.18 0.90
CA ASN A 6 -7.37 -11.47 2.16
C ASN A 6 -6.40 -10.34 2.50
N VAL A 7 -5.82 -10.46 3.69
CA VAL A 7 -4.95 -9.40 4.20
C VAL A 7 -3.77 -9.16 3.27
N HIS A 8 -3.18 -10.23 2.76
CA HIS A 8 -2.02 -10.09 1.90
C HIS A 8 -2.34 -9.37 0.62
N GLN A 9 -3.50 -9.69 0.04
CA GLN A 9 -3.91 -9.02 -1.19
C GLN A 9 -4.17 -7.54 -0.94
N LEU A 10 -4.81 -7.24 0.16
CA LEU A 10 -5.06 -5.84 0.48
C LEU A 10 -3.76 -5.10 0.72
N TYR A 11 -2.83 -5.73 1.39
CA TYR A 11 -1.53 -5.12 1.62
C TYR A 11 -0.86 -4.79 0.29
N ASP A 12 -0.89 -5.74 -0.65
CA ASP A 12 -0.31 -5.51 -1.96
C ASP A 12 -0.99 -4.35 -2.67
N PHE A 13 -2.30 -4.32 -2.63
CA PHE A 13 -3.04 -3.24 -3.28
C PHE A 13 -2.65 -1.90 -2.70
N ALA A 14 -2.61 -1.82 -1.38
CA ALA A 14 -2.30 -0.56 -0.72
C ALA A 14 -0.86 -0.15 -0.99
N TYR A 15 0.03 -1.12 -1.00
CA TYR A 15 1.43 -0.81 -1.29
C TYR A 15 1.58 -0.25 -2.69
N GLN A 16 0.93 -0.88 -3.66
CA GLN A 16 1.00 -0.39 -5.03
C GLN A 16 0.38 0.99 -5.17
N ALA A 17 -0.74 1.21 -4.48
CA ALA A 17 -1.36 2.53 -4.52
C ALA A 17 -0.42 3.58 -3.95
N GLY A 18 0.27 3.22 -2.87
CA GLY A 18 1.22 4.14 -2.27
C GLY A 18 2.41 4.42 -3.15
N LEU A 19 2.90 3.39 -3.85
CA LEU A 19 4.01 3.58 -4.77
C LEU A 19 3.65 4.52 -5.90
N GLN A 20 2.42 4.45 -6.36
CA GLN A 20 1.97 5.27 -7.48
C GLN A 20 1.44 6.61 -7.04
N GLY A 21 1.28 6.82 -5.75
CA GLY A 21 0.74 8.06 -5.26
C GLY A 21 -0.75 8.22 -5.54
N GLN A 22 -1.42 7.13 -5.84
CA GLN A 22 -2.84 7.15 -6.09
C GLN A 22 -3.58 7.04 -4.77
N GLU A 23 -4.87 7.33 -4.79
CA GLU A 23 -5.68 7.19 -3.60
C GLU A 23 -5.08 7.98 -2.45
N SER A 24 -5.63 7.77 -1.31
CA SER A 24 -5.12 8.42 -0.11
C SER A 24 -4.79 7.34 0.90
N MET A 25 -4.27 7.77 2.03
CA MET A 25 -3.99 6.85 3.11
C MET A 25 -5.26 6.24 3.69
N THR A 26 -6.41 6.78 3.31
CA THR A 26 -7.69 6.28 3.76
C THR A 26 -8.09 5.08 2.90
N CYS A 27 -8.43 3.99 3.54
CA CYS A 27 -8.81 2.78 2.84
C CYS A 27 -10.08 3.00 2.03
N PRO A 28 -10.06 2.72 0.74
CA PRO A 28 -11.26 2.85 -0.07
C PRO A 28 -12.18 1.67 0.18
N ARG A 29 -13.41 1.79 -0.27
CA ARG A 29 -14.35 0.71 -0.14
C ARG A 29 -14.13 -0.37 -1.19
N SER A 30 -13.53 0.00 -2.30
CA SER A 30 -13.21 -0.97 -3.33
C SER A 30 -11.97 -0.50 -4.06
N TYR A 31 -11.29 -1.44 -4.68
CA TYR A 31 -10.06 -1.14 -5.39
C TYR A 31 -9.90 -2.19 -6.48
N ARG A 32 -9.77 -1.73 -7.70
CA ARG A 32 -9.55 -2.61 -8.85
C ARG A 32 -10.61 -3.71 -8.95
N GLY A 33 -11.84 -3.35 -8.66
CA GLY A 33 -12.92 -4.31 -8.75
C GLY A 33 -13.12 -5.19 -7.54
N TRP A 34 -12.26 -5.06 -6.55
CA TRP A 34 -12.38 -5.83 -5.32
C TRP A 34 -13.12 -5.00 -4.28
N VAL A 35 -14.05 -5.65 -3.60
CA VAL A 35 -14.73 -5.01 -2.48
C VAL A 35 -13.89 -5.26 -1.23
N ILE A 36 -13.59 -4.19 -0.51
CA ILE A 36 -12.73 -4.28 0.65
C ILE A 36 -13.59 -4.30 1.90
N PRO A 37 -13.52 -5.39 2.69
CA PRO A 37 -14.32 -5.47 3.92
C PRO A 37 -13.76 -4.53 4.97
N GLU A 38 -14.59 -4.23 5.95
CA GLU A 38 -14.13 -3.43 7.07
C GLU A 38 -13.12 -4.18 7.92
N MET A 39 -13.35 -5.46 8.09
CA MET A 39 -12.54 -6.27 8.96
C MET A 39 -12.43 -7.67 8.37
N PHE A 40 -11.27 -8.25 8.51
CA PHE A 40 -11.02 -9.59 8.02
C PHE A 40 -11.39 -10.60 9.12
N GLU A 41 -11.39 -11.86 8.73
CA GLU A 41 -11.80 -12.92 9.63
C GLU A 41 -10.95 -12.99 10.89
N ASP A 42 -9.69 -12.67 10.75
CA ASP A 42 -8.78 -12.74 11.89
C ASP A 42 -8.82 -11.51 12.76
N GLY A 43 -9.72 -10.59 12.48
CA GLY A 43 -9.86 -9.40 13.30
C GLY A 43 -9.08 -8.21 12.82
N GLU A 44 -8.32 -8.36 11.76
CA GLU A 44 -7.56 -7.24 11.24
C GLU A 44 -8.48 -6.25 10.55
N LEU A 45 -8.29 -4.99 10.84
CA LEU A 45 -9.07 -3.94 10.21
C LEU A 45 -8.46 -3.56 8.88
N ALA A 46 -9.30 -3.53 7.86
CA ALA A 46 -8.80 -3.21 6.52
C ALA A 46 -8.16 -1.84 6.47
N MET A 47 -8.76 -0.87 7.17
CA MET A 47 -8.20 0.48 7.15
C MET A 47 -6.79 0.49 7.74
N GLY A 48 -6.56 -0.32 8.75
CA GLY A 48 -5.23 -0.40 9.35
C GLY A 48 -4.21 -1.00 8.41
N VAL A 49 -4.61 -2.07 7.72
CA VAL A 49 -3.72 -2.72 6.77
C VAL A 49 -3.40 -1.77 5.63
N TRP A 50 -4.43 -1.14 5.09
CA TRP A 50 -4.23 -0.21 3.97
C TRP A 50 -3.29 0.92 4.36
N ARG A 51 -3.56 1.52 5.51
CA ARG A 51 -2.77 2.66 5.95
C ARG A 51 -1.31 2.27 6.15
N THR A 52 -1.08 1.12 6.77
CA THR A 52 0.27 0.68 7.02
C THR A 52 1.02 0.43 5.72
N ALA A 53 0.40 -0.28 4.80
CA ALA A 53 1.05 -0.59 3.53
C ALA A 53 1.27 0.66 2.70
N TYR A 54 0.30 1.55 2.69
CA TYR A 54 0.43 2.79 1.95
C TYR A 54 1.58 3.62 2.50
N ALA A 55 1.66 3.72 3.82
CA ALA A 55 2.72 4.50 4.45
C ALA A 55 4.08 3.90 4.14
N GLU A 56 4.18 2.58 4.17
CA GLU A 56 5.45 1.94 3.85
C GLU A 56 5.87 2.20 2.41
N ALA A 57 4.90 2.17 1.51
CA ALA A 57 5.19 2.44 0.12
C ALA A 57 5.66 3.88 -0.07
N GLN A 58 5.02 4.81 0.62
CA GLN A 58 5.43 6.20 0.55
C GLN A 58 6.83 6.40 1.10
N GLU A 59 7.15 5.71 2.17
CA GLU A 59 8.49 5.78 2.73
C GLU A 59 9.50 5.23 1.74
N TRP A 60 9.15 4.15 1.08
CA TRP A 60 10.05 3.55 0.10
C TRP A 60 10.32 4.51 -1.04
N VAL A 61 9.27 5.16 -1.54
CA VAL A 61 9.42 6.12 -2.62
C VAL A 61 10.33 7.27 -2.20
N ALA A 62 10.08 7.79 -1.00
CA ALA A 62 10.90 8.88 -0.50
C ALA A 62 12.35 8.46 -0.36
N HIS A 63 12.55 7.24 0.13
CA HIS A 63 13.90 6.73 0.31
C HIS A 63 14.61 6.57 -1.03
N CYS A 64 13.91 6.05 -2.02
CA CYS A 64 14.48 5.88 -3.34
C CYS A 64 14.86 7.22 -3.96
N GLU A 65 13.97 8.19 -3.83
CA GLU A 65 14.26 9.50 -4.37
C GLU A 65 15.47 10.12 -3.70
N HIS A 66 15.53 9.96 -2.40
CA HIS A 66 16.65 10.49 -1.66
C HIS A 66 17.94 9.80 -2.05
N SER A 67 17.90 8.49 -2.19
CA SER A 67 19.05 7.72 -2.61
C SER A 67 19.55 8.17 -3.96
N GLU A 68 18.64 8.41 -4.86
CA GLU A 68 19.03 8.85 -6.19
C GLU A 68 19.84 10.14 -6.13
N LYS A 69 19.42 11.04 -5.29
CA LYS A 69 20.09 12.30 -5.18
C LYS A 69 21.48 12.17 -4.60
N GLU A 70 21.65 11.19 -3.74
CA GLU A 70 22.91 11.05 -3.04
C GLU A 70 23.85 10.07 -3.67
N VAL A 71 23.39 9.37 -4.65
CA VAL A 71 24.16 8.27 -5.17
C VAL A 71 25.38 8.69 -5.95
N ALA A 72 25.33 9.86 -6.50
CA ALA A 72 26.40 10.29 -7.39
C ALA A 72 27.79 10.11 -6.80
N PRO A 73 28.02 10.53 -5.56
CA PRO A 73 29.39 10.55 -5.06
C PRO A 73 30.08 9.19 -5.05
N TRP A 74 29.38 8.17 -4.72
CA TRP A 74 30.04 6.89 -4.60
C TRP A 74 29.65 5.95 -5.70
N HIS A 75 28.96 6.45 -6.60
CA HIS A 75 28.47 5.63 -7.67
C HIS A 75 29.51 5.47 -8.77
N ASP A 76 30.33 6.37 -8.94
CA ASP A 76 31.25 6.32 -10.03
C ASP A 76 32.26 5.23 -9.95
#